data_9f1d4e1dfdd38e1f51dd5e7257237816
#
_entry.id   9f1d4e1dfdd38e1f51dd5e7257237816
#
_cell.length_a   1.000
_cell.length_b   1.000
_cell.length_c   1.000
_cell.angle_alpha   90.00
_cell.angle_beta   90.00
_cell.angle_gamma   90.00
#
_symmetry.space_group_name_H-M   'P 1'
#
loop_
_entity.id
_entity.type
_entity.pdbx_description
1 polymer ?
#
loop_
_entity_poly.entity_id
_entity_poly.type
_entity_poly.pdbx_seq_one_letter_code
_entity_poly.pdbx_strand_id
1 'polypeptide(L)'
;MCPATSIFAISINQSSNGMKSYNMKFVYFICLVSAMGGLLFGYDWVVIGGAKPFYELYFGIADSPTMQGLAMSVALLGCLIGAMVAGMMADRYGRKPLLLISAFIFFSSAYATGAFSTFSWFLVARFLGGIGIGIASGLSPMY
;
A
#
# COMPACT_ATOMS: atom_id res chain seq x y z
N MET A 1 -13.34 -45.89 -2.09
CA MET A 1 -13.03 -45.26 -0.79
C MET A 1 -11.97 -44.22 -1.00
N CYS A 2 -12.31 -42.93 -0.89
CA CYS A 2 -11.46 -41.83 -1.36
C CYS A 2 -10.27 -41.54 -0.43
N PRO A 3 -9.03 -41.49 -0.93
CA PRO A 3 -7.84 -41.13 -0.12
C PRO A 3 -7.75 -39.65 0.27
N ALA A 4 -8.64 -38.80 -0.26
CA ALA A 4 -8.65 -37.35 -0.01
C ALA A 4 -8.97 -36.98 1.46
N THR A 5 -9.79 -37.79 2.14
CA THR A 5 -10.19 -37.53 3.52
C THR A 5 -9.04 -37.78 4.52
N SER A 6 -8.17 -38.72 4.22
CA SER A 6 -6.98 -39.01 5.04
C SER A 6 -5.92 -37.93 4.96
N ILE A 7 -5.69 -37.33 3.75
CA ILE A 7 -4.74 -36.28 3.55
C ILE A 7 -5.18 -34.99 4.27
N PHE A 8 -6.49 -34.69 4.22
CA PHE A 8 -7.05 -33.54 4.91
C PHE A 8 -6.98 -33.68 6.44
N ALA A 9 -7.25 -34.91 6.98
CA ALA A 9 -7.10 -35.19 8.40
C ALA A 9 -5.66 -35.12 8.89
N ILE A 10 -4.69 -35.57 8.08
CA ILE A 10 -3.24 -35.45 8.39
C ILE A 10 -2.81 -34.00 8.42
N SER A 11 -3.29 -33.17 7.46
CA SER A 11 -3.01 -31.74 7.43
C SER A 11 -3.53 -30.99 8.66
N ILE A 12 -4.74 -31.30 9.12
CA ILE A 12 -5.32 -30.71 10.34
C ILE A 12 -4.54 -31.15 11.59
N ASN A 13 -4.12 -32.43 11.65
CA ASN A 13 -3.38 -32.94 12.81
C ASN A 13 -1.95 -32.39 12.89
N GLN A 14 -1.30 -32.13 11.76
CA GLN A 14 0.00 -31.43 11.74
C GLN A 14 -0.12 -29.96 12.17
N SER A 15 -1.22 -29.29 11.83
CA SER A 15 -1.51 -27.93 12.30
C SER A 15 -1.71 -27.86 13.82
N SER A 16 -2.28 -28.90 14.41
CA SER A 16 -2.54 -28.99 15.86
C SER A 16 -1.27 -29.22 16.71
N ASN A 17 -0.29 -29.95 16.19
CA ASN A 17 0.94 -30.27 16.93
C ASN A 17 2.03 -29.20 16.84
N GLY A 18 1.88 -28.19 15.98
CA GLY A 18 2.82 -27.09 15.78
C GLY A 18 2.46 -25.80 16.50
N MET A 19 1.46 -25.77 17.38
CA MET A 19 1.13 -24.57 18.15
C MET A 19 2.19 -24.32 19.22
N LYS A 20 3.35 -23.77 18.77
CA LYS A 20 4.20 -22.96 19.64
C LYS A 20 3.28 -21.93 20.28
N SER A 21 3.34 -21.82 21.61
CA SER A 21 2.65 -20.79 22.38
C SER A 21 3.01 -19.40 21.84
N TYR A 22 2.29 -18.95 20.81
CA TYR A 22 2.45 -17.61 20.29
C TYR A 22 1.86 -16.64 21.32
N ASN A 23 2.62 -15.58 21.64
CA ASN A 23 2.11 -14.48 22.42
C ASN A 23 0.95 -13.83 21.65
N MET A 24 -0.29 -14.17 22.01
CA MET A 24 -1.49 -13.65 21.34
C MET A 24 -1.50 -12.13 21.25
N LYS A 25 -0.95 -11.44 22.26
CA LYS A 25 -0.79 -9.98 22.27
C LYS A 25 0.08 -9.49 21.12
N PHE A 26 1.15 -10.21 20.79
CA PHE A 26 2.04 -9.87 19.69
C PHE A 26 1.38 -10.07 18.32
N VAL A 27 0.61 -11.15 18.18
CA VAL A 27 -0.17 -11.42 16.95
C VAL A 27 -1.22 -10.33 16.73
N TYR A 28 -1.98 -9.95 17.77
CA TYR A 28 -2.93 -8.85 17.68
C TYR A 28 -2.27 -7.53 17.29
N PHE A 29 -1.10 -7.24 17.83
CA PHE A 29 -0.37 -6.02 17.50
C PHE A 29 0.06 -6.00 16.03
N ILE A 30 0.57 -7.11 15.50
CA ILE A 30 0.94 -7.22 14.08
C ILE A 30 -0.29 -7.07 13.18
N CYS A 31 -1.40 -7.73 13.50
CA CYS A 31 -2.64 -7.61 12.75
C CYS A 31 -3.16 -6.17 12.75
N LEU A 32 -3.07 -5.47 13.86
CA LEU A 32 -3.49 -4.07 13.99
C LEU A 32 -2.62 -3.16 13.12
N VAL A 33 -1.30 -3.31 13.14
CA VAL A 33 -0.37 -2.54 12.30
C VAL A 33 -0.62 -2.79 10.82
N SER A 34 -0.85 -4.05 10.44
CA SER A 34 -1.18 -4.41 9.06
C SER A 34 -2.52 -3.81 8.60
N ALA A 35 -3.53 -3.84 9.46
CA ALA A 35 -4.83 -3.23 9.20
C ALA A 35 -4.74 -1.71 9.05
N MET A 36 -3.91 -1.04 9.84
CA MET A 36 -3.65 0.41 9.68
C MET A 36 -3.01 0.73 8.33
N GLY A 37 -2.13 -0.13 7.81
CA GLY A 37 -1.56 0.04 6.47
C GLY A 37 -2.62 0.00 5.37
N GLY A 38 -3.55 -0.96 5.46
CA GLY A 38 -4.69 -1.04 4.54
C GLY A 38 -5.65 0.14 4.66
N LEU A 39 -5.88 0.62 5.87
CA LEU A 39 -6.72 1.79 6.12
C LEU A 39 -6.10 3.07 5.54
N LEU A 40 -4.79 3.26 5.67
CA LEU A 40 -4.06 4.37 5.06
C LEU A 40 -4.20 4.37 3.54
N PHE A 41 -4.09 3.20 2.92
CA PHE A 41 -4.29 3.04 1.47
C PHE A 41 -5.70 3.45 1.05
N GLY A 42 -6.73 2.95 1.74
CA GLY A 42 -8.12 3.32 1.46
C GLY A 42 -8.41 4.79 1.71
N TYR A 43 -7.83 5.37 2.77
CA TYR A 43 -7.97 6.77 3.10
C TYR A 43 -7.41 7.70 2.02
N ASP A 44 -6.23 7.38 1.45
CA ASP A 44 -5.65 8.16 0.34
C ASP A 44 -6.61 8.24 -0.86
N TRP A 45 -7.25 7.13 -1.23
CA TRP A 45 -8.26 7.09 -2.30
C TRP A 45 -9.48 7.95 -2.00
N VAL A 46 -9.98 7.91 -0.78
CA VAL A 46 -11.15 8.70 -0.35
C VAL A 46 -10.83 10.19 -0.35
N VAL A 47 -9.65 10.57 0.16
CA VAL A 47 -9.21 11.97 0.20
C VAL A 47 -9.06 12.54 -1.20
N ILE A 48 -8.46 11.80 -2.12
CA ILE A 48 -8.32 12.25 -3.52
C ILE A 48 -9.69 12.38 -4.18
N GLY A 49 -10.58 11.40 -3.99
CA GLY A 49 -11.94 11.46 -4.51
C GLY A 49 -12.73 12.64 -3.96
N GLY A 50 -12.60 12.93 -2.67
CA GLY A 50 -13.25 14.07 -2.02
C GLY A 50 -12.62 15.43 -2.39
N ALA A 51 -11.31 15.47 -2.62
CA ALA A 51 -10.62 16.68 -3.06
C ALA A 51 -10.77 16.98 -4.56
N LYS A 52 -11.31 16.02 -5.33
CA LYS A 52 -11.47 16.13 -6.78
C LYS A 52 -12.07 17.46 -7.24
N PRO A 53 -13.25 17.90 -6.75
CA PRO A 53 -13.85 19.15 -7.21
C PRO A 53 -12.98 20.38 -6.89
N PHE A 54 -12.20 20.34 -5.82
CA PHE A 54 -11.35 21.47 -5.41
C PHE A 54 -10.11 21.62 -6.28
N TYR A 55 -9.37 20.54 -6.53
CA TYR A 55 -8.16 20.63 -7.37
C TYR A 55 -8.49 20.79 -8.86
N GLU A 56 -9.64 20.29 -9.33
CA GLU A 56 -10.11 20.50 -10.69
C GLU A 56 -10.39 21.98 -10.97
N LEU A 57 -11.00 22.67 -10.02
CA LEU A 57 -11.22 24.12 -10.10
C LEU A 57 -9.92 24.90 -9.97
N TYR A 58 -9.04 24.48 -9.05
CA TYR A 58 -7.77 25.17 -8.79
C TYR A 58 -6.81 25.10 -9.98
N PHE A 59 -6.71 23.94 -10.62
CA PHE A 59 -5.85 23.75 -11.79
C PHE A 59 -6.55 24.02 -13.13
N GLY A 60 -7.83 24.35 -13.15
CA GLY A 60 -8.59 24.63 -14.36
C GLY A 60 -8.75 23.42 -15.29
N ILE A 61 -8.76 22.20 -14.74
CA ILE A 61 -8.85 20.93 -15.48
C ILE A 61 -10.27 20.33 -15.46
N ALA A 62 -11.25 21.06 -14.96
CA ALA A 62 -12.63 20.61 -14.87
C ALA A 62 -13.21 20.17 -16.22
N ASP A 63 -12.81 20.83 -17.30
CA ASP A 63 -13.27 20.55 -18.67
C ASP A 63 -12.44 19.47 -19.41
N SER A 64 -11.40 18.92 -18.75
CA SER A 64 -10.46 17.98 -19.39
C SER A 64 -10.50 16.61 -18.72
N PRO A 65 -11.39 15.69 -19.15
CA PRO A 65 -11.47 14.32 -18.57
C PRO A 65 -10.15 13.55 -18.63
N THR A 66 -9.33 13.83 -19.65
CA THR A 66 -8.01 13.19 -19.84
C THR A 66 -7.04 13.57 -18.74
N MET A 67 -6.97 14.85 -18.34
CA MET A 67 -6.11 15.33 -17.27
C MET A 67 -6.55 14.82 -15.90
N GLN A 68 -7.84 14.71 -15.67
CA GLN A 68 -8.41 14.10 -14.47
C GLN A 68 -8.06 12.61 -14.39
N GLY A 69 -8.18 11.89 -15.51
CA GLY A 69 -7.79 10.49 -15.60
C GLY A 69 -6.29 10.28 -15.36
N LEU A 70 -5.44 11.17 -15.90
CA LEU A 70 -3.99 11.13 -15.65
C LEU A 70 -3.65 11.33 -14.17
N ALA A 71 -4.28 12.28 -13.50
CA ALA A 71 -4.03 12.55 -12.08
C ALA A 71 -4.34 11.32 -11.19
N MET A 72 -5.35 10.53 -11.57
CA MET A 72 -5.69 9.29 -10.88
C MET A 72 -4.77 8.13 -11.28
N SER A 73 -4.47 7.98 -12.58
CA SER A 73 -3.71 6.85 -13.12
C SER A 73 -2.25 6.86 -12.71
N VAL A 74 -1.64 8.03 -12.57
CA VAL A 74 -0.21 8.17 -12.22
C VAL A 74 0.10 7.56 -10.87
N ALA A 75 -0.77 7.69 -9.88
CA ALA A 75 -0.61 7.05 -8.58
C ALA A 75 -0.67 5.51 -8.67
N LEU A 76 -1.55 4.98 -9.53
CA LEU A 76 -1.66 3.52 -9.77
C LEU A 76 -0.40 2.96 -10.45
N LEU A 77 0.14 3.67 -11.43
CA LEU A 77 1.41 3.30 -12.08
C LEU A 77 2.56 3.31 -11.06
N GLY A 78 2.62 4.32 -10.21
CA GLY A 78 3.58 4.37 -9.10
C GLY A 78 3.44 3.18 -8.17
N CYS A 79 2.21 2.80 -7.80
CA CYS A 79 1.91 1.65 -6.96
C CYS A 79 2.35 0.32 -7.60
N LEU A 80 2.11 0.13 -8.90
CA LEU A 80 2.54 -1.04 -9.64
C LEU A 80 4.07 -1.19 -9.61
N ILE A 81 4.79 -0.12 -9.94
CA ILE A 81 6.26 -0.11 -9.92
C ILE A 81 6.78 -0.33 -8.50
N GLY A 82 6.19 0.32 -7.51
CA GLY A 82 6.54 0.16 -6.10
C GLY A 82 6.38 -1.28 -5.62
N ALA A 83 5.30 -1.96 -5.99
CA ALA A 83 5.06 -3.35 -5.63
C ALA A 83 6.08 -4.31 -6.29
N MET A 84 6.45 -4.08 -7.54
CA MET A 84 7.48 -4.88 -8.22
C MET A 84 8.85 -4.71 -7.58
N VAL A 85 9.23 -3.48 -7.26
CA VAL A 85 10.51 -3.16 -6.60
C VAL A 85 10.54 -3.68 -5.16
N ALA A 86 9.41 -3.64 -4.46
CA ALA A 86 9.29 -4.12 -3.09
C ALA A 86 9.69 -5.58 -2.94
N GLY A 87 9.25 -6.45 -3.86
CA GLY A 87 9.62 -7.87 -3.84
C GLY A 87 11.13 -8.07 -3.91
N MET A 88 11.78 -7.43 -4.89
CA MET A 88 13.23 -7.56 -5.09
C MET A 88 14.05 -6.94 -3.95
N MET A 89 13.61 -5.81 -3.42
CA MET A 89 14.33 -5.12 -2.33
C MET A 89 14.11 -5.77 -0.96
N ALA A 90 12.95 -6.39 -0.74
CA ALA A 90 12.65 -7.09 0.52
C ALA A 90 13.60 -8.25 0.78
N ASP A 91 13.98 -8.96 -0.28
CA ASP A 91 14.91 -10.09 -0.21
C ASP A 91 16.35 -9.64 0.07
N ARG A 92 16.74 -8.43 -0.35
CA ARG A 92 18.11 -7.94 -0.24
C ARG A 92 18.38 -7.13 1.02
N TYR A 93 17.48 -6.25 1.41
CA TYR A 93 17.66 -5.30 2.51
C TYR A 93 16.87 -5.67 3.78
N GLY A 94 15.97 -6.64 3.66
CA GLY A 94 15.08 -7.01 4.75
C GLY A 94 13.80 -6.15 4.77
N ARG A 95 12.78 -6.66 5.45
CA ARG A 95 11.42 -6.08 5.41
C ARG A 95 11.25 -4.84 6.28
N LYS A 96 11.92 -4.78 7.44
CA LYS A 96 11.79 -3.67 8.40
C LYS A 96 12.28 -2.32 7.88
N PRO A 97 13.52 -2.19 7.35
CA PRO A 97 14.02 -0.91 6.87
C PRO A 97 13.23 -0.43 5.65
N LEU A 98 12.77 -1.35 4.82
CA LEU A 98 12.00 -1.00 3.62
C LEU A 98 10.62 -0.41 3.95
N LEU A 99 9.98 -0.89 5.02
CA LEU A 99 8.73 -0.33 5.53
C LEU A 99 8.90 1.09 6.07
N LEU A 100 10.02 1.37 6.75
CA LEU A 100 10.35 2.72 7.23
C LEU A 100 10.62 3.68 6.06
N ILE A 101 11.34 3.22 5.03
CA ILE A 101 11.61 4.01 3.82
C ILE A 101 10.30 4.32 3.08
N SER A 102 9.40 3.34 2.93
CA SER A 102 8.11 3.56 2.27
C SER A 102 7.24 4.58 3.02
N ALA A 103 7.22 4.52 4.35
CA ALA A 103 6.51 5.48 5.20
C ALA A 103 7.08 6.90 5.03
N PHE A 104 8.40 7.04 4.96
CA PHE A 104 9.06 8.33 4.75
C PHE A 104 8.78 8.91 3.35
N ILE A 105 8.83 8.07 2.32
CA ILE A 105 8.47 8.47 0.94
C ILE A 105 7.02 8.93 0.88
N PHE A 106 6.10 8.17 1.51
CA PHE A 106 4.69 8.53 1.53
C PHE A 106 4.43 9.84 2.28
N PHE A 107 5.06 10.03 3.43
CA PHE A 107 4.96 11.28 4.19
C PHE A 107 5.47 12.49 3.40
N SER A 108 6.65 12.36 2.77
CA SER A 108 7.24 13.40 1.92
C SER A 108 6.35 13.74 0.71
N SER A 109 5.77 12.73 0.08
CA SER A 109 4.83 12.89 -1.03
C SER A 109 3.55 13.61 -0.62
N ALA A 110 2.98 13.25 0.54
CA ALA A 110 1.78 13.90 1.06
C ALA A 110 2.02 15.38 1.36
N TYR A 111 3.18 15.70 1.95
CA TYR A 111 3.59 17.08 2.19
C TYR A 111 3.79 17.85 0.88
N ALA A 112 4.48 17.25 -0.09
CA ALA A 112 4.70 17.87 -1.41
C ALA A 112 3.39 18.14 -2.15
N THR A 113 2.44 17.21 -2.08
CA THR A 113 1.11 17.36 -2.71
C THR A 113 0.36 18.59 -2.17
N GLY A 114 0.50 18.89 -0.87
CA GLY A 114 -0.14 20.06 -0.24
C GLY A 114 0.62 21.37 -0.43
N ALA A 115 1.95 21.31 -0.63
CA ALA A 115 2.80 22.50 -0.67
C ALA A 115 2.95 23.12 -2.08
N PHE A 116 2.81 22.32 -3.14
CA PHE A 116 3.06 22.78 -4.51
C PHE A 116 1.77 23.16 -5.24
N SER A 117 1.78 24.36 -5.84
CA SER A 117 0.66 24.92 -6.58
C SER A 117 0.69 24.57 -8.09
N THR A 118 1.69 23.83 -8.57
CA THR A 118 1.86 23.50 -9.99
C THR A 118 1.41 22.08 -10.27
N PHE A 119 0.55 21.89 -11.28
CA PHE A 119 -0.01 20.59 -11.67
C PHE A 119 1.06 19.52 -11.97
N SER A 120 2.17 19.88 -12.62
CA SER A 120 3.26 18.95 -12.92
C SER A 120 3.90 18.38 -11.63
N TRP A 121 4.15 19.22 -10.64
CA TRP A 121 4.69 18.79 -9.35
C TRP A 121 3.68 17.93 -8.55
N PHE A 122 2.41 18.26 -8.66
CA PHE A 122 1.34 17.45 -8.10
C PHE A 122 1.37 16.01 -8.66
N LEU A 123 1.53 15.84 -9.99
CA LEU A 123 1.64 14.52 -10.61
C LEU A 123 2.88 13.75 -10.14
N VAL A 124 4.03 14.42 -10.04
CA VAL A 124 5.27 13.79 -9.52
C VAL A 124 5.11 13.35 -8.08
N ALA A 125 4.54 14.19 -7.23
CA ALA A 125 4.27 13.85 -5.84
C ALA A 125 3.32 12.64 -5.74
N ARG A 126 2.29 12.58 -6.57
CA ARG A 126 1.36 11.45 -6.67
C ARG A 126 2.05 10.15 -7.10
N PHE A 127 2.94 10.23 -8.05
CA PHE A 127 3.72 9.10 -8.50
C PHE A 127 4.61 8.54 -7.38
N LEU A 128 5.33 9.41 -6.68
CA LEU A 128 6.17 9.03 -5.53
C LEU A 128 5.35 8.44 -4.38
N GLY A 129 4.19 9.03 -4.09
CA GLY A 129 3.25 8.49 -3.11
C GLY A 129 2.76 7.11 -3.48
N GLY A 130 2.42 6.90 -4.75
CA GLY A 130 2.06 5.60 -5.30
C GLY A 130 3.15 4.54 -5.09
N ILE A 131 4.41 4.88 -5.34
CA ILE A 131 5.55 3.97 -5.09
C ILE A 131 5.62 3.60 -3.60
N GLY A 132 5.51 4.57 -2.70
CA GLY A 132 5.51 4.33 -1.25
C GLY A 132 4.39 3.38 -0.81
N ILE A 133 3.17 3.60 -1.31
CA ILE A 133 2.02 2.74 -1.05
C ILE A 133 2.24 1.34 -1.63
N GLY A 134 2.76 1.24 -2.86
CA GLY A 134 3.05 -0.05 -3.52
C GLY A 134 4.04 -0.89 -2.72
N ILE A 135 5.10 -0.28 -2.21
CA ILE A 135 6.07 -0.94 -1.33
C ILE A 135 5.40 -1.39 -0.03
N ALA A 136 4.66 -0.52 0.63
CA ALA A 136 4.00 -0.83 1.90
C ALA A 136 2.96 -1.95 1.75
N SER A 137 2.13 -1.92 0.71
CA SER A 137 1.10 -2.93 0.45
C SER A 137 1.68 -4.30 0.11
N GLY A 138 2.79 -4.35 -0.63
CA GLY A 138 3.48 -5.59 -0.96
C GLY A 138 4.17 -6.25 0.24
N LEU A 139 4.65 -5.46 1.19
CA LEU A 139 5.37 -5.96 2.38
C LEU A 139 4.45 -6.30 3.55
N SER A 140 3.30 -5.63 3.66
CA SER A 140 2.36 -5.80 4.78
C SER A 140 1.90 -7.25 4.97
N PRO A 141 1.45 -8.01 3.95
CA PRO A 141 1.01 -9.39 4.11
C PRO A 141 2.16 -10.38 4.34
N MET A 142 3.40 -9.98 4.07
CA MET A 142 4.59 -10.83 4.25
C MET A 142 5.22 -10.72 5.65
N TYR A 143 4.73 -9.82 6.47
CA TYR A 143 5.26 -9.55 7.80
C TYR A 143 4.53 -10.36 8.85
#